data_d3593f315d0a08ce0c6d23f3f85b57ac
#
_entry.id   d3593f315d0a08ce0c6d23f3f85b57ac
#
_cell.length_a   1.000
_cell.length_b   1.000
_cell.length_c   1.000
_cell.angle_alpha   90.00
_cell.angle_beta   90.00
_cell.angle_gamma   90.00
#
_symmetry.space_group_name_H-M   'P 1'
#
loop_
_entity.id
_entity.type
_entity.pdbx_description
1 polymer ?
#
loop_
_entity_poly.entity_id
_entity_poly.type
_entity_poly.pdbx_seq_one_letter_code
_entity_poly.pdbx_strand_id
1 'polypeptide(L)'
;TIAVAGTSGKSTTSAMLYQILLDAHLEPSIISGAGLTSIIKKGKIGNAAVGKGDWLIIEADESDGSIVQYEPEIGLLLNIDKDHQEIDELIELFTIFKNNAKSLFVVNQSNTLAKSLSANPKHDFGFEDENAGFSAENFQQNGFHLSFEVLNQKFEMNSIGRHSAENATAAIAV
;
A
#
# COMPACT_ATOMS: atom_id res chain seq x y z
N THR A 1 -4.28 10.72 8.12
CA THR A 1 -3.12 10.30 7.32
C THR A 1 -3.18 8.80 7.07
N ILE A 2 -2.88 8.37 5.84
CA ILE A 2 -2.65 6.98 5.45
C ILE A 2 -1.16 6.86 5.16
N ALA A 3 -0.46 5.97 5.87
CA ALA A 3 0.97 5.76 5.69
C ALA A 3 1.24 4.37 5.08
N VAL A 4 1.92 4.35 3.94
CA VAL A 4 2.25 3.14 3.18
C VAL A 4 3.70 2.76 3.44
N ALA A 5 3.91 1.60 4.01
CA ALA A 5 5.20 1.04 4.41
C ALA A 5 5.48 -0.30 3.73
N GLY A 6 6.73 -0.74 3.78
CA GLY A 6 7.19 -2.00 3.24
C GLY A 6 8.47 -1.86 2.44
N THR A 7 9.23 -2.93 2.32
CA THR A 7 10.53 -2.92 1.62
C THR A 7 10.39 -2.67 0.12
N SER A 8 9.23 -2.95 -0.48
CA SER A 8 8.94 -2.65 -1.89
C SER A 8 7.49 -2.28 -2.14
N GLY A 9 7.20 -1.59 -3.27
CA GLY A 9 5.85 -1.28 -3.73
C GLY A 9 5.23 0.00 -3.15
N LYS A 10 5.86 0.68 -2.19
CA LYS A 10 5.33 1.89 -1.52
C LYS A 10 4.79 2.93 -2.50
N SER A 11 5.62 3.42 -3.42
CA SER A 11 5.24 4.48 -4.36
C SER A 11 4.11 4.06 -5.31
N THR A 12 4.14 2.80 -5.78
CA THR A 12 3.10 2.27 -6.67
C THR A 12 1.75 2.20 -5.95
N THR A 13 1.73 1.65 -4.74
CA THR A 13 0.51 1.53 -3.94
C THR A 13 -0.02 2.91 -3.53
N SER A 14 0.86 3.83 -3.12
CA SER A 14 0.49 5.21 -2.80
C SER A 14 -0.14 5.93 -4.01
N ALA A 15 0.38 5.69 -5.21
CA ALA A 15 -0.18 6.24 -6.45
C ALA A 15 -1.58 5.68 -6.77
N MET A 16 -1.77 4.36 -6.59
CA MET A 16 -3.07 3.71 -6.78
C MET A 16 -4.09 4.21 -5.76
N LEU A 17 -3.73 4.27 -4.49
CA LEU A 17 -4.58 4.79 -3.42
C LEU A 17 -4.95 6.26 -3.67
N TYR A 18 -3.98 7.09 -4.08
CA TYR A 18 -4.24 8.48 -4.44
C TYR A 18 -5.26 8.59 -5.57
N GLN A 19 -5.17 7.74 -6.60
CA GLN A 19 -6.11 7.74 -7.71
C GLN A 19 -7.51 7.27 -7.26
N ILE A 20 -7.61 6.23 -6.44
CA ILE A 20 -8.88 5.75 -5.88
C ILE A 20 -9.59 6.87 -5.11
N LEU A 21 -8.87 7.57 -4.23
CA LEU A 21 -9.45 8.66 -3.43
C LEU A 21 -9.80 9.88 -4.29
N LEU A 22 -9.06 10.15 -5.36
CA LEU A 22 -9.43 11.20 -6.32
C LEU A 22 -10.72 10.87 -7.07
N ASP A 23 -10.86 9.62 -7.53
CA ASP A 23 -12.04 9.16 -8.27
C ASP A 23 -13.28 9.11 -7.34
N ALA A 24 -13.05 8.90 -6.05
CA ALA A 24 -14.07 9.02 -5.00
C ALA A 24 -14.40 10.49 -4.61
N HIS A 25 -13.81 11.47 -5.30
CA HIS A 25 -13.99 12.92 -5.02
C HIS A 25 -13.58 13.37 -3.61
N LEU A 26 -12.63 12.66 -2.99
CA LEU A 26 -12.13 12.98 -1.64
C LEU A 26 -10.97 13.98 -1.63
N GLU A 27 -10.53 14.44 -2.81
CA GLU A 27 -9.48 15.46 -2.98
C GLU A 27 -8.25 15.28 -2.06
N PRO A 28 -7.59 14.09 -2.04
CA PRO A 28 -6.52 13.81 -1.11
C PRO A 28 -5.25 14.62 -1.41
N SER A 29 -4.42 14.80 -0.38
CA SER A 29 -3.02 15.19 -0.52
C SER A 29 -2.13 13.95 -0.58
N ILE A 30 -0.94 14.06 -1.21
CA ILE A 30 0.05 12.98 -1.27
C ILE A 30 1.47 13.51 -1.18
N ILE A 31 2.33 12.75 -0.48
CA ILE A 31 3.79 12.88 -0.50
C ILE A 31 4.36 11.50 -0.82
N SER A 32 5.08 11.38 -1.93
CA SER A 32 5.63 10.12 -2.45
C SER A 32 7.14 10.22 -2.65
N GLY A 33 7.85 9.12 -2.46
CA GLY A 33 9.28 9.03 -2.77
C GLY A 33 9.58 9.04 -4.28
N ALA A 34 8.58 8.79 -5.13
CA ALA A 34 8.72 8.77 -6.58
C ALA A 34 7.81 9.81 -7.26
N GLY A 35 8.19 10.21 -8.47
CA GLY A 35 7.35 11.09 -9.30
C GLY A 35 6.12 10.37 -9.86
N LEU A 36 4.94 10.86 -9.51
CA LEU A 36 3.67 10.35 -10.01
C LEU A 36 3.34 10.96 -11.37
N THR A 37 3.19 10.12 -12.38
CA THR A 37 2.93 10.55 -13.77
C THR A 37 1.70 11.45 -13.90
N SER A 38 0.65 11.18 -13.12
CA SER A 38 -0.59 11.98 -13.10
C SER A 38 -0.38 13.39 -12.58
N ILE A 39 0.58 13.58 -11.67
CA ILE A 39 0.96 14.88 -11.10
C ILE A 39 1.91 15.62 -12.06
N ILE A 40 2.89 14.90 -12.62
CA ILE A 40 3.85 15.44 -13.59
C ILE A 40 3.15 15.98 -14.84
N LYS A 41 2.16 15.24 -15.37
CA LYS A 41 1.33 15.68 -16.52
C LYS A 41 0.56 16.97 -16.27
N LYS A 42 0.35 17.35 -15.01
CA LYS A 42 -0.26 18.63 -14.60
C LYS A 42 0.78 19.74 -14.41
N GLY A 43 2.03 19.53 -14.81
CA GLY A 43 3.11 20.53 -14.75
C GLY A 43 3.70 20.72 -13.34
N LYS A 44 3.51 19.77 -12.42
CA LYS A 44 4.06 19.79 -11.05
C LYS A 44 5.31 18.89 -10.95
N ILE A 45 6.09 19.03 -9.88
CA ILE A 45 7.33 18.25 -9.63
C ILE A 45 7.05 16.74 -9.59
N GLY A 46 5.86 16.33 -9.18
CA GLY A 46 5.39 14.95 -9.30
C GLY A 46 5.41 14.15 -8.00
N ASN A 47 6.25 14.48 -7.04
CA ASN A 47 6.36 13.73 -5.78
C ASN A 47 5.44 14.24 -4.66
N ALA A 48 4.73 15.34 -4.87
CA ALA A 48 3.76 15.85 -3.93
C ALA A 48 2.60 16.56 -4.63
N ALA A 49 1.42 16.44 -4.06
CA ALA A 49 0.24 17.22 -4.43
C ALA A 49 -0.57 17.56 -3.19
N VAL A 50 -1.11 18.78 -3.16
CA VAL A 50 -2.01 19.24 -2.12
C VAL A 50 -3.43 19.18 -2.66
N GLY A 51 -4.28 18.43 -1.99
CA GLY A 51 -5.73 18.40 -2.17
C GLY A 51 -6.43 19.28 -1.14
N LYS A 52 -7.75 19.35 -1.21
CA LYS A 52 -8.59 20.11 -0.26
C LYS A 52 -9.29 19.20 0.75
N GLY A 53 -9.19 17.88 0.57
CA GLY A 53 -9.79 16.89 1.45
C GLY A 53 -8.96 16.61 2.70
N ASP A 54 -9.52 15.80 3.58
CA ASP A 54 -8.95 15.50 4.90
C ASP A 54 -7.84 14.43 4.88
N TRP A 55 -7.66 13.74 3.73
CA TRP A 55 -6.73 12.65 3.61
C TRP A 55 -5.37 13.10 3.09
N LEU A 56 -4.32 12.66 3.79
CA LEU A 56 -2.94 12.75 3.37
C LEU A 56 -2.36 11.33 3.23
N ILE A 57 -1.85 11.00 2.06
CA ILE A 57 -1.14 9.77 1.78
C ILE A 57 0.35 10.05 1.87
N ILE A 58 1.10 9.24 2.62
CA ILE A 58 2.56 9.33 2.75
C ILE A 58 3.19 7.96 2.55
N GLU A 59 4.42 7.95 2.04
CA GLU A 59 5.29 6.78 2.12
C GLU A 59 6.07 6.84 3.42
N ALA A 60 5.96 5.78 4.22
CA ALA A 60 6.71 5.61 5.46
C ALA A 60 7.97 4.77 5.14
N ASP A 61 9.12 5.42 5.10
CA ASP A 61 10.39 4.78 4.77
C ASP A 61 11.04 4.21 6.03
N GLU A 62 11.44 2.95 5.94
CA GLU A 62 12.15 2.24 7.00
C GLU A 62 13.66 2.43 6.95
N SER A 63 14.21 2.85 5.80
CA SER A 63 15.65 2.82 5.53
C SER A 63 16.49 3.74 6.43
N ASP A 64 15.92 4.87 6.86
CA ASP A 64 16.55 5.83 7.76
C ASP A 64 16.01 5.77 9.20
N GLY A 65 15.12 4.81 9.48
CA GLY A 65 14.48 4.64 10.78
C GLY A 65 13.42 5.70 11.11
N SER A 66 13.11 6.63 10.21
CA SER A 66 12.12 7.68 10.47
C SER A 66 10.69 7.15 10.61
N ILE A 67 10.44 5.93 10.13
CA ILE A 67 9.14 5.26 10.19
C ILE A 67 8.53 5.22 11.59
N VAL A 68 9.35 5.15 12.63
CA VAL A 68 8.89 5.11 14.04
C VAL A 68 8.28 6.42 14.52
N GLN A 69 8.46 7.51 13.79
CA GLN A 69 7.92 8.84 14.12
C GLN A 69 6.53 9.08 13.54
N TYR A 70 6.07 8.23 12.61
CA TYR A 70 4.76 8.38 12.02
C TYR A 70 3.67 7.82 12.95
N GLU A 71 2.61 8.60 13.12
CA GLU A 71 1.39 8.23 13.84
C GLU A 71 0.19 8.33 12.87
N PRO A 72 0.06 7.42 11.90
CA PRO A 72 -1.00 7.48 10.91
C PRO A 72 -2.36 7.09 11.51
N GLU A 73 -3.42 7.56 10.90
CA GLU A 73 -4.77 7.04 11.14
C GLU A 73 -4.87 5.59 10.64
N ILE A 74 -4.33 5.34 9.44
CA ILE A 74 -4.25 4.02 8.83
C ILE A 74 -2.81 3.71 8.45
N GLY A 75 -2.27 2.61 8.95
CA GLY A 75 -0.99 2.04 8.56
C GLY A 75 -1.19 0.87 7.58
N LEU A 76 -0.48 0.87 6.46
CA LEU A 76 -0.48 -0.18 5.47
C LEU A 76 0.93 -0.76 5.31
N LEU A 77 1.10 -2.05 5.57
CA LEU A 77 2.37 -2.76 5.43
C LEU A 77 2.30 -3.75 4.26
N LEU A 78 3.04 -3.47 3.21
CA LEU A 78 3.00 -4.25 1.97
C LEU A 78 3.79 -5.56 2.06
N ASN A 79 5.00 -5.49 2.57
CA ASN A 79 5.91 -6.63 2.68
C ASN A 79 7.07 -6.30 3.61
N ILE A 80 7.69 -7.36 4.12
CA ILE A 80 8.98 -7.31 4.82
C ILE A 80 9.87 -8.33 4.12
N ASP A 81 10.83 -7.86 3.36
CA ASP A 81 11.80 -8.70 2.66
C ASP A 81 13.21 -8.26 3.05
N LYS A 82 14.16 -9.20 3.01
CA LYS A 82 15.56 -8.88 3.30
C LYS A 82 16.11 -7.93 2.23
N ASP A 83 16.43 -6.72 2.65
CA ASP A 83 17.09 -5.71 1.81
C ASP A 83 18.45 -5.38 2.43
N HIS A 84 18.71 -4.16 2.82
CA HIS A 84 19.98 -3.71 3.40
C HIS A 84 20.05 -3.86 4.91
N GLN A 85 18.91 -4.07 5.59
CA GLN A 85 18.80 -4.23 7.04
C GLN A 85 18.58 -5.69 7.43
N GLU A 86 18.94 -6.05 8.66
CA GLU A 86 18.63 -7.37 9.20
C GLU A 86 17.13 -7.50 9.47
N ILE A 87 16.58 -8.69 9.24
CA ILE A 87 15.12 -8.94 9.34
C ILE A 87 14.58 -8.59 10.73
N ASP A 88 15.32 -8.88 11.79
CA ASP A 88 14.88 -8.61 13.17
C ASP A 88 14.74 -7.10 13.43
N GLU A 89 15.65 -6.29 12.88
CA GLU A 89 15.58 -4.82 12.96
C GLU A 89 14.35 -4.28 12.20
N LEU A 90 14.09 -4.81 11.01
CA LEU A 90 12.91 -4.44 10.22
C LEU A 90 11.61 -4.79 10.96
N ILE A 91 11.52 -5.98 11.57
CA ILE A 91 10.35 -6.39 12.34
C ILE A 91 10.14 -5.45 13.54
N GLU A 92 11.20 -5.03 14.21
CA GLU A 92 11.11 -4.08 15.32
C GLU A 92 10.55 -2.73 14.84
N LEU A 93 11.11 -2.15 13.77
CA LEU A 93 10.65 -0.89 13.18
C LEU A 93 9.17 -0.95 12.78
N PHE A 94 8.77 -2.00 12.07
CA PHE A 94 7.38 -2.18 11.64
C PHE A 94 6.43 -2.49 12.81
N THR A 95 6.92 -3.09 13.89
CA THR A 95 6.13 -3.29 15.12
C THR A 95 5.84 -1.95 15.79
N ILE A 96 6.82 -1.06 15.87
CA ILE A 96 6.60 0.31 16.39
C ILE A 96 5.61 1.05 15.49
N PHE A 97 5.80 1.00 14.17
CA PHE A 97 4.88 1.63 13.21
C PHE A 97 3.44 1.10 13.34
N LYS A 98 3.27 -0.22 13.49
CA LYS A 98 1.97 -0.82 13.78
C LYS A 98 1.33 -0.24 15.04
N ASN A 99 2.09 -0.15 16.13
CA ASN A 99 1.59 0.33 17.41
C ASN A 99 1.21 1.83 17.37
N ASN A 100 1.78 2.58 16.45
CA ASN A 100 1.50 3.99 16.23
C ASN A 100 0.26 4.23 15.33
N ALA A 101 -0.22 3.21 14.62
CA ALA A 101 -1.43 3.32 13.82
C ALA A 101 -2.68 3.42 14.71
N LYS A 102 -3.51 4.45 14.49
CA LYS A 102 -4.57 4.85 15.43
C LYS A 102 -5.86 4.06 15.26
N SER A 103 -6.29 3.82 14.02
CA SER A 103 -7.60 3.21 13.73
C SER A 103 -7.48 1.85 13.03
N LEU A 104 -6.59 1.73 12.07
CA LEU A 104 -6.46 0.54 11.26
C LEU A 104 -5.00 0.24 10.92
N PHE A 105 -4.63 -1.03 11.01
CA PHE A 105 -3.36 -1.53 10.50
C PHE A 105 -3.61 -2.72 9.59
N VAL A 106 -3.22 -2.59 8.32
CA VAL A 106 -3.46 -3.55 7.25
C VAL A 106 -2.13 -4.16 6.80
N VAL A 107 -2.06 -5.47 6.68
CA VAL A 107 -0.84 -6.17 6.25
C VAL A 107 -1.11 -7.14 5.10
N ASN A 108 -0.04 -7.53 4.43
CA ASN A 108 -0.08 -8.58 3.41
C ASN A 108 -0.04 -9.97 4.06
N GLN A 109 -1.14 -10.71 4.00
CA GLN A 109 -1.23 -12.09 4.49
C GLN A 109 -0.39 -13.06 3.66
N SER A 110 -0.13 -12.76 2.40
CA SER A 110 0.71 -13.57 1.51
C SER A 110 2.21 -13.36 1.74
N ASN A 111 2.62 -12.33 2.51
CA ASN A 111 4.02 -12.15 2.92
C ASN A 111 4.24 -12.73 4.31
N THR A 112 5.11 -13.72 4.42
CA THR A 112 5.32 -14.50 5.64
C THR A 112 5.72 -13.65 6.85
N LEU A 113 6.54 -12.63 6.66
CA LEU A 113 6.99 -11.75 7.74
C LEU A 113 5.93 -10.70 8.07
N ALA A 114 5.36 -10.04 7.06
CA ALA A 114 4.34 -9.01 7.29
C ALA A 114 3.11 -9.56 8.01
N LYS A 115 2.63 -10.76 7.65
CA LYS A 115 1.47 -11.37 8.31
C LYS A 115 1.65 -11.63 9.81
N SER A 116 2.90 -11.77 10.29
CA SER A 116 3.17 -11.93 11.73
C SER A 116 2.78 -10.67 12.53
N LEU A 117 2.67 -9.54 11.85
CA LEU A 117 2.25 -8.26 12.43
C LEU A 117 0.74 -7.98 12.24
N SER A 118 -0.03 -8.92 11.68
CA SER A 118 -1.48 -8.75 11.53
C SER A 118 -2.17 -8.43 12.84
N ALA A 119 -3.11 -7.49 12.81
CA ALA A 119 -4.00 -7.20 13.92
C ALA A 119 -5.36 -7.89 13.72
N ASN A 120 -5.84 -7.96 12.48
CA ASN A 120 -7.09 -8.60 12.12
C ASN A 120 -7.05 -9.03 10.64
N PRO A 121 -6.90 -10.33 10.35
CA PRO A 121 -6.84 -10.83 8.97
C PRO A 121 -8.03 -10.44 8.09
N LYS A 122 -9.20 -10.14 8.67
CA LYS A 122 -10.36 -9.69 7.90
C LYS A 122 -10.20 -8.29 7.29
N HIS A 123 -9.27 -7.51 7.78
CA HIS A 123 -8.93 -6.20 7.22
C HIS A 123 -7.69 -6.27 6.32
N ASP A 124 -6.97 -7.38 6.35
CA ASP A 124 -5.73 -7.56 5.63
C ASP A 124 -5.98 -7.93 4.17
N PHE A 125 -4.95 -7.70 3.36
CA PHE A 125 -4.98 -8.10 1.95
C PHE A 125 -4.05 -9.28 1.68
N GLY A 126 -4.24 -9.90 0.51
CA GLY A 126 -3.41 -11.00 0.06
C GLY A 126 -3.63 -11.32 -1.41
N PHE A 127 -2.94 -12.35 -1.87
CA PHE A 127 -3.08 -12.89 -3.22
C PHE A 127 -3.31 -14.39 -3.14
N GLU A 128 -4.48 -14.83 -3.61
CA GLU A 128 -4.93 -16.23 -3.50
C GLU A 128 -4.77 -16.77 -2.06
N ASP A 129 -5.13 -15.93 -1.08
CA ASP A 129 -5.00 -16.22 0.34
C ASP A 129 -6.37 -16.15 1.02
N GLU A 130 -6.91 -17.31 1.39
CA GLU A 130 -8.22 -17.44 2.03
C GLU A 130 -8.32 -16.81 3.43
N ASN A 131 -7.18 -16.50 4.06
CA ASN A 131 -7.16 -15.86 5.37
C ASN A 131 -7.30 -14.33 5.26
N ALA A 132 -6.99 -13.75 4.11
CA ALA A 132 -7.10 -12.31 3.88
C ALA A 132 -8.56 -11.90 3.64
N GLY A 133 -9.00 -10.82 4.29
CA GLY A 133 -10.33 -10.25 4.03
C GLY A 133 -10.46 -9.66 2.63
N PHE A 134 -9.35 -9.21 2.06
CA PHE A 134 -9.24 -8.69 0.69
C PHE A 134 -8.22 -9.53 -0.08
N SER A 135 -8.65 -10.59 -0.73
CA SER A 135 -7.78 -11.46 -1.54
C SER A 135 -7.94 -11.15 -3.02
N ALA A 136 -6.82 -10.97 -3.73
CA ALA A 136 -6.84 -10.96 -5.19
C ALA A 136 -6.97 -12.39 -5.70
N GLU A 137 -8.05 -12.71 -6.36
CA GLU A 137 -8.37 -14.04 -6.87
C GLU A 137 -8.57 -14.00 -8.39
N ASN A 138 -8.63 -15.17 -9.01
CA ASN A 138 -8.89 -15.31 -10.46
C ASN A 138 -7.94 -14.46 -11.32
N PHE A 139 -6.68 -14.36 -10.89
CA PHE A 139 -5.67 -13.57 -11.60
C PHE A 139 -5.43 -14.09 -13.00
N GLN A 140 -5.49 -13.19 -13.98
CA GLN A 140 -5.18 -13.46 -15.37
C GLN A 140 -4.28 -12.37 -15.93
N GLN A 141 -3.33 -12.77 -16.77
CA GLN A 141 -2.48 -11.82 -17.49
C GLN A 141 -2.42 -12.15 -18.96
N ASN A 142 -2.63 -11.13 -19.79
CA ASN A 142 -2.48 -11.20 -21.25
C ASN A 142 -1.64 -10.00 -21.73
N GLY A 143 -0.36 -10.24 -21.91
CA GLY A 143 0.59 -9.19 -22.25
C GLY A 143 0.67 -8.11 -21.18
N PHE A 144 0.41 -6.86 -21.54
CA PHE A 144 0.41 -5.70 -20.65
C PHE A 144 -0.96 -5.40 -20.03
N HIS A 145 -1.86 -6.37 -20.05
CA HIS A 145 -3.18 -6.26 -19.42
C HIS A 145 -3.35 -7.38 -18.38
N LEU A 146 -3.75 -7.04 -17.19
CA LEU A 146 -4.07 -8.00 -16.15
C LEU A 146 -5.47 -7.77 -15.58
N SER A 147 -6.08 -8.83 -15.10
CA SER A 147 -7.35 -8.79 -14.37
C SER A 147 -7.29 -9.69 -13.15
N PHE A 148 -8.03 -9.34 -12.13
CA PHE A 148 -8.21 -10.10 -10.90
C PHE A 148 -9.54 -9.73 -10.25
N GLU A 149 -9.95 -10.47 -9.25
CA GLU A 149 -11.16 -10.20 -8.49
C GLU A 149 -10.83 -9.97 -7.01
N VAL A 150 -11.52 -9.01 -6.38
CA VAL A 150 -11.51 -8.79 -4.94
C VAL A 150 -12.95 -8.67 -4.47
N LEU A 151 -13.36 -9.48 -3.48
CA LEU A 151 -14.73 -9.51 -2.96
C LEU A 151 -15.80 -9.71 -4.08
N ASN A 152 -15.51 -10.59 -5.02
CA ASN A 152 -16.33 -10.87 -6.22
C ASN A 152 -16.50 -9.67 -7.18
N GLN A 153 -15.70 -8.64 -7.05
CA GLN A 153 -15.65 -7.53 -8.00
C GLN A 153 -14.42 -7.67 -8.89
N LYS A 154 -14.61 -7.57 -10.21
CA LYS A 154 -13.53 -7.64 -11.19
C LYS A 154 -12.83 -6.30 -11.32
N PHE A 155 -11.50 -6.36 -11.30
CA PHE A 155 -10.60 -5.24 -11.56
C PHE A 155 -9.72 -5.55 -12.76
N GLU A 156 -9.43 -4.51 -13.54
CA GLU A 156 -8.58 -4.60 -14.73
C GLU A 156 -7.59 -3.44 -14.73
N MET A 157 -6.37 -3.71 -15.14
CA MET A 157 -5.35 -2.67 -15.24
C MET A 157 -4.30 -3.00 -16.30
N ASN A 158 -3.69 -1.96 -16.86
CA ASN A 158 -2.56 -2.09 -17.77
C ASN A 158 -1.26 -2.11 -16.95
N SER A 159 -0.84 -3.30 -16.59
CA SER A 159 0.36 -3.55 -15.80
C SER A 159 0.86 -4.99 -16.01
N ILE A 160 1.97 -5.33 -15.39
CA ILE A 160 2.57 -6.65 -15.49
C ILE A 160 2.82 -7.21 -14.09
N GLY A 161 2.55 -8.50 -13.95
CA GLY A 161 2.96 -9.31 -12.82
C GLY A 161 1.98 -9.30 -11.64
N ARG A 162 2.06 -10.37 -10.89
CA ARG A 162 1.30 -10.61 -9.68
C ARG A 162 1.42 -9.47 -8.66
N HIS A 163 2.65 -8.94 -8.49
CA HIS A 163 2.90 -7.83 -7.56
C HIS A 163 2.06 -6.58 -7.86
N SER A 164 1.69 -6.35 -9.14
CA SER A 164 0.80 -5.23 -9.49
C SER A 164 -0.62 -5.45 -8.96
N ALA A 165 -1.12 -6.68 -9.02
CA ALA A 165 -2.41 -7.04 -8.45
C ALA A 165 -2.38 -6.97 -6.92
N GLU A 166 -1.30 -7.41 -6.28
CA GLU A 166 -1.11 -7.29 -4.82
C GLU A 166 -1.11 -5.83 -4.37
N ASN A 167 -0.35 -4.96 -5.05
CA ASN A 167 -0.33 -3.52 -4.74
C ASN A 167 -1.71 -2.87 -4.91
N ALA A 168 -2.44 -3.25 -5.96
CA ALA A 168 -3.80 -2.76 -6.18
C ALA A 168 -4.76 -3.27 -5.08
N THR A 169 -4.65 -4.53 -4.70
CA THR A 169 -5.46 -5.11 -3.61
C THR A 169 -5.16 -4.43 -2.27
N ALA A 170 -3.89 -4.12 -1.99
CA ALA A 170 -3.49 -3.33 -0.83
C ALA A 170 -4.17 -1.95 -0.80
N ALA A 171 -4.22 -1.26 -1.96
CA ALA A 171 -4.87 0.03 -2.06
C ALA A 171 -6.42 -0.06 -1.96
N ILE A 172 -7.01 -1.20 -2.34
CA ILE A 172 -8.46 -1.45 -2.20
C ILE A 172 -8.84 -1.76 -0.75
N ALA A 173 -7.94 -2.38 0.03
CA ALA A 173 -8.20 -2.78 1.41
C ALA A 173 -8.20 -1.60 2.42
N VAL A 174 -7.68 -0.44 2.03
CA VAL A 174 -7.58 0.80 2.82
C VAL A 174 -8.73 1.75 2.53
#